data_a076bb88f0910592153d42d7aaf28941
#
_entry.id   a076bb88f0910592153d42d7aaf28941
#
_cell.length_a   1.000
_cell.length_b   1.000
_cell.length_c   1.000
_cell.angle_alpha   90.00
_cell.angle_beta   90.00
_cell.angle_gamma   90.00
#
_symmetry.space_group_name_H-M   'P 1'
#
loop_
_entity.id
_entity.type
_entity.pdbx_description
1 polymer ?
#
loop_
_entity_poly.entity_id
_entity_poly.type
_entity_poly.pdbx_seq_one_letter_code
_entity_poly.pdbx_strand_id
1 'polypeptide(L)'
;MFSKLKKFFSKKLNVSIVDSDDRFDEIAYELSFENIIGIDTEFDWRNTYYPKLALIQISTSKNIFLIDCLKLNNLNKFKSIFENKDICKIFHASRSDITVLFCSLGLKVFNIFDVQIAEKFISKSDHKSYSKIVLKYLNLRINKSETNSNSLRRPLTVSQIDYAANDV
;
A
#
# COMPACT_ATOMS: atom_id res chain seq x y z
N MET A 1 4.81 15.57 -22.49
CA MET A 1 4.26 15.25 -21.15
C MET A 1 4.69 13.87 -20.66
N PHE A 2 4.54 12.81 -21.44
CA PHE A 2 4.93 11.42 -21.06
C PHE A 2 6.43 11.20 -20.80
N SER A 3 7.35 11.96 -21.43
CA SER A 3 8.80 11.82 -21.20
C SER A 3 9.24 12.31 -19.81
N LYS A 4 8.58 13.34 -19.27
CA LYS A 4 8.83 13.82 -17.90
C LYS A 4 8.32 12.83 -16.84
N LEU A 5 7.18 12.18 -17.10
CA LEU A 5 6.65 11.11 -16.24
C LEU A 5 7.62 9.91 -16.18
N LYS A 6 8.14 9.45 -17.32
CA LYS A 6 9.15 8.36 -17.34
C LYS A 6 10.38 8.67 -16.51
N LYS A 7 10.86 9.92 -16.53
CA LYS A 7 12.04 10.34 -15.73
C LYS A 7 11.74 10.41 -14.22
N PHE A 8 10.49 10.68 -13.84
CA PHE A 8 10.05 10.68 -12.45
C PHE A 8 10.01 9.25 -11.89
N PHE A 9 9.48 8.28 -12.65
CA PHE A 9 9.38 6.86 -12.28
C PHE A 9 10.69 6.07 -12.43
N SER A 10 11.74 6.64 -13.01
CA SER A 10 13.08 6.00 -13.08
C SER A 10 13.89 6.17 -11.79
N LYS A 11 13.42 6.98 -10.84
CA LYS A 11 14.09 7.15 -9.56
C LYS A 11 13.75 5.96 -8.66
N LYS A 12 14.76 5.18 -8.31
CA LYS A 12 14.60 4.09 -7.35
C LYS A 12 14.16 4.69 -6.00
N LEU A 13 12.96 4.35 -5.55
CA LEU A 13 12.47 4.75 -4.24
C LEU A 13 13.23 3.99 -3.14
N ASN A 14 13.42 4.63 -1.99
CA ASN A 14 14.02 3.97 -0.85
C ASN A 14 12.97 3.07 -0.18
N VAL A 15 13.25 1.77 -0.13
CA VAL A 15 12.40 0.81 0.58
C VAL A 15 12.93 0.62 1.99
N SER A 16 12.08 0.74 2.99
CA SER A 16 12.43 0.49 4.38
C SER A 16 11.36 -0.37 5.07
N ILE A 17 11.83 -1.36 5.84
CA ILE A 17 10.99 -2.17 6.71
C ILE A 17 10.85 -1.45 8.04
N VAL A 18 9.63 -1.38 8.56
CA VAL A 18 9.26 -0.73 9.82
C VAL A 18 8.77 -1.82 10.76
N ASP A 19 9.62 -2.21 11.69
CA ASP A 19 9.40 -3.35 12.57
C ASP A 19 9.65 -3.04 14.06
N SER A 20 9.70 -1.75 14.41
CA SER A 20 9.75 -1.25 15.78
C SER A 20 8.82 -0.04 15.98
N ASP A 21 8.27 0.10 17.19
CA ASP A 21 7.34 1.19 17.51
C ASP A 21 8.00 2.56 17.37
N ASP A 22 9.27 2.72 17.76
CA ASP A 22 10.02 3.99 17.62
C ASP A 22 10.15 4.39 16.14
N ARG A 23 10.52 3.44 15.30
CA ARG A 23 10.64 3.71 13.87
C ARG A 23 9.28 4.01 13.21
N PHE A 24 8.24 3.34 13.67
CA PHE A 24 6.86 3.63 13.22
C PHE A 24 6.43 5.04 13.62
N ASP A 25 6.80 5.49 14.83
CA ASP A 25 6.50 6.82 15.33
C ASP A 25 7.13 7.92 14.48
N GLU A 26 8.41 7.76 14.10
CA GLU A 26 9.11 8.67 13.19
C GLU A 26 8.41 8.76 11.82
N ILE A 27 8.07 7.59 11.25
CA ILE A 27 7.42 7.53 9.94
C ILE A 27 6.00 8.08 9.98
N ALA A 28 5.22 7.80 11.03
CA ALA A 28 3.89 8.38 11.20
C ALA A 28 3.95 9.91 11.25
N TYR A 29 4.98 10.47 11.89
CA TYR A 29 5.23 11.91 11.87
C TYR A 29 5.61 12.41 10.47
N GLU A 30 6.52 11.71 9.76
CA GLU A 30 6.88 12.04 8.36
C GLU A 30 5.64 12.05 7.45
N LEU A 31 4.81 11.00 7.53
CA LEU A 31 3.61 10.85 6.70
C LEU A 31 2.54 11.91 6.98
N SER A 32 2.53 12.52 8.17
CA SER A 32 1.55 13.56 8.51
C SER A 32 1.72 14.84 7.69
N PHE A 33 2.86 15.04 7.03
CA PHE A 33 3.15 16.17 6.14
C PHE A 33 2.91 15.86 4.66
N GLU A 34 2.56 14.62 4.32
CA GLU A 34 2.27 14.25 2.94
C GLU A 34 0.84 14.64 2.56
N ASN A 35 0.65 15.10 1.33
CA ASN A 35 -0.69 15.38 0.79
C ASN A 35 -1.29 14.16 0.07
N ILE A 36 -0.43 13.26 -0.40
CA ILE A 36 -0.80 12.09 -1.20
C ILE A 36 0.10 10.92 -0.79
N ILE A 37 -0.51 9.79 -0.47
CA ILE A 37 0.19 8.53 -0.20
C ILE A 37 -0.46 7.38 -0.98
N GLY A 38 0.35 6.46 -1.52
CA GLY A 38 -0.14 5.17 -2.02
C GLY A 38 -0.24 4.17 -0.88
N ILE A 39 -1.22 3.28 -0.92
CA ILE A 39 -1.46 2.29 0.14
C ILE A 39 -1.84 0.95 -0.49
N ASP A 40 -1.26 -0.12 0.07
CA ASP A 40 -1.68 -1.49 -0.14
C ASP A 40 -1.59 -2.27 1.17
N THR A 41 -2.20 -3.45 1.28
CA THR A 41 -2.17 -4.28 2.48
C THR A 41 -1.94 -5.75 2.16
N GLU A 42 -1.14 -6.43 3.01
CA GLU A 42 -1.03 -7.87 3.01
C GLU A 42 -1.73 -8.46 4.24
N PHE A 43 -2.57 -9.47 4.03
CA PHE A 43 -3.34 -10.09 5.10
C PHE A 43 -3.67 -11.56 4.77
N ASP A 44 -4.02 -12.33 5.80
CA ASP A 44 -4.48 -13.71 5.65
C ASP A 44 -5.94 -13.84 6.11
N TRP A 45 -6.76 -14.47 5.26
CA TRP A 45 -8.19 -14.70 5.50
C TRP A 45 -8.58 -16.19 5.39
N ARG A 46 -7.63 -17.07 5.15
CA ARG A 46 -7.92 -18.47 4.78
C ARG A 46 -8.54 -19.30 5.90
N ASN A 47 -8.18 -19.01 7.17
CA ASN A 47 -8.55 -19.82 8.33
C ASN A 47 -9.21 -18.99 9.45
N THR A 48 -9.67 -17.76 9.16
CA THR A 48 -10.22 -16.85 10.17
C THR A 48 -11.49 -16.19 9.66
N TYR A 49 -12.44 -15.89 10.56
CA TYR A 49 -13.63 -15.12 10.21
C TYR A 49 -13.30 -13.66 9.86
N TYR A 50 -12.34 -13.08 10.57
CA TYR A 50 -11.81 -11.75 10.25
C TYR A 50 -10.42 -11.86 9.62
N PRO A 51 -10.09 -10.97 8.67
CA PRO A 51 -8.76 -10.93 8.08
C PRO A 51 -7.69 -10.62 9.14
N LYS A 52 -6.55 -11.32 9.08
CA LYS A 52 -5.40 -11.04 9.92
C LYS A 52 -4.42 -10.17 9.15
N LEU A 53 -4.34 -8.90 9.51
CA LEU A 53 -3.42 -7.93 8.91
C LEU A 53 -1.96 -8.33 9.20
N ALA A 54 -1.13 -8.36 8.18
CA ALA A 54 0.27 -8.74 8.27
C ALA A 54 1.22 -7.59 7.94
N LEU A 55 0.91 -6.81 6.89
CA LEU A 55 1.75 -5.72 6.41
C LEU A 55 0.87 -4.59 5.91
N ILE A 56 1.29 -3.34 6.12
CA ILE A 56 0.77 -2.17 5.43
C ILE A 56 1.91 -1.57 4.62
N GLN A 57 1.71 -1.44 3.32
CA GLN A 57 2.63 -0.76 2.43
C GLN A 57 2.17 0.69 2.26
N ILE A 58 3.07 1.64 2.44
CA ILE A 58 2.81 3.06 2.20
C ILE A 58 3.91 3.62 1.30
N SER A 59 3.52 4.21 0.17
CA SER A 59 4.44 4.92 -0.70
C SER A 59 4.21 6.43 -0.66
N THR A 60 5.31 7.17 -0.72
CA THR A 60 5.35 8.61 -0.94
C THR A 60 6.07 8.90 -2.26
N SER A 61 6.28 10.16 -2.59
CA SER A 61 7.10 10.54 -3.76
C SER A 61 8.59 10.16 -3.64
N LYS A 62 9.06 9.73 -2.45
CA LYS A 62 10.48 9.47 -2.16
C LYS A 62 10.75 8.10 -1.57
N ASN A 63 9.84 7.59 -0.75
CA ASN A 63 10.05 6.43 0.09
C ASN A 63 8.91 5.42 -0.07
N ILE A 64 9.23 4.15 0.18
CA ILE A 64 8.26 3.07 0.39
C ILE A 64 8.51 2.51 1.78
N PHE A 65 7.47 2.47 2.60
CA PHE A 65 7.48 1.93 3.95
C PHE A 65 6.70 0.62 3.98
N LEU A 66 7.36 -0.46 4.38
CA LEU A 66 6.76 -1.78 4.61
C LEU A 66 6.58 -1.96 6.11
N ILE A 67 5.37 -1.68 6.62
CA ILE A 67 5.09 -1.62 8.03
C ILE A 67 4.63 -2.99 8.52
N ASP A 68 5.46 -3.65 9.32
CA ASP A 68 5.23 -5.00 9.84
C ASP A 68 4.26 -4.98 11.02
N CYS A 69 2.96 -5.12 10.71
CA CYS A 69 1.90 -5.08 11.71
C CYS A 69 1.95 -6.25 12.73
N LEU A 70 2.75 -7.29 12.47
CA LEU A 70 2.91 -8.42 13.40
C LEU A 70 3.96 -8.16 14.49
N LYS A 71 4.82 -7.14 14.29
CA LYS A 71 5.90 -6.78 15.21
C LYS A 71 5.60 -5.54 16.05
N LEU A 72 4.71 -4.67 15.58
CA LEU A 72 4.37 -3.43 16.25
C LEU A 72 3.31 -3.66 17.34
N ASN A 73 3.51 -3.04 18.50
CA ASN A 73 2.57 -3.12 19.63
C ASN A 73 1.51 -2.02 19.58
N ASN A 74 1.82 -0.87 18.98
CA ASN A 74 0.93 0.29 18.95
C ASN A 74 0.77 0.87 17.54
N LEU A 75 -0.36 0.55 16.89
CA LEU A 75 -0.71 1.04 15.56
C LEU A 75 -1.68 2.25 15.59
N ASN A 76 -1.93 2.84 16.77
CA ASN A 76 -2.92 3.92 16.91
C ASN A 76 -2.57 5.18 16.12
N LYS A 77 -1.29 5.44 15.84
CA LYS A 77 -0.87 6.59 15.03
C LYS A 77 -1.34 6.52 13.56
N PHE A 78 -1.70 5.35 13.07
CA PHE A 78 -2.36 5.25 11.78
C PHE A 78 -3.68 6.02 11.71
N LYS A 79 -4.35 6.21 12.85
CA LYS A 79 -5.60 6.97 12.89
C LYS A 79 -5.40 8.40 12.38
N SER A 80 -4.34 9.07 12.80
CA SER A 80 -4.01 10.43 12.35
C SER A 80 -3.68 10.53 10.86
N ILE A 81 -3.32 9.42 10.21
CA ILE A 81 -2.99 9.36 8.79
C ILE A 81 -4.21 8.94 7.97
N PHE A 82 -4.82 7.80 8.32
CA PHE A 82 -5.92 7.22 7.55
C PHE A 82 -7.22 8.01 7.68
N GLU A 83 -7.50 8.59 8.86
CA GLU A 83 -8.69 9.40 9.11
C GLU A 83 -8.50 10.90 8.74
N ASN A 84 -7.29 11.32 8.39
CA ASN A 84 -7.04 12.69 7.93
C ASN A 84 -7.62 12.92 6.53
N LYS A 85 -8.50 13.90 6.39
CA LYS A 85 -9.16 14.24 5.13
C LYS A 85 -8.28 15.03 4.17
N ASP A 86 -7.20 15.62 4.67
CA ASP A 86 -6.27 16.43 3.86
C ASP A 86 -5.24 15.55 3.14
N ILE A 87 -5.02 14.32 3.60
CA ILE A 87 -4.15 13.35 2.94
C ILE A 87 -4.99 12.50 1.97
N CYS A 88 -4.69 12.52 0.69
CA CYS A 88 -5.29 11.63 -0.30
C CYS A 88 -4.65 10.25 -0.23
N LYS A 89 -5.45 9.19 -0.01
CA LYS A 89 -5.00 7.79 0.00
C LYS A 89 -5.31 7.15 -1.33
N ILE A 90 -4.27 6.80 -2.09
CA ILE A 90 -4.39 6.12 -3.37
C ILE A 90 -4.35 4.62 -3.13
N PHE A 91 -5.34 3.91 -3.65
CA PHE A 91 -5.44 2.44 -3.64
C PHE A 91 -5.67 1.90 -5.04
N HIS A 92 -5.46 0.59 -5.18
CA HIS A 92 -5.98 -0.18 -6.31
C HIS A 92 -6.94 -1.25 -5.80
N ALA A 93 -8.23 -1.17 -6.16
CA ALA A 93 -9.28 -2.09 -5.70
C ALA A 93 -9.46 -2.09 -4.17
N SER A 94 -9.54 -0.93 -3.57
CA SER A 94 -9.47 -0.58 -2.14
C SER A 94 -10.41 -1.33 -1.19
N ARG A 95 -11.42 -2.05 -1.69
CA ARG A 95 -12.48 -2.66 -0.87
C ARG A 95 -11.93 -3.61 0.20
N SER A 96 -11.00 -4.48 -0.18
CA SER A 96 -10.40 -5.47 0.73
C SER A 96 -9.52 -4.79 1.77
N ASP A 97 -8.71 -3.82 1.35
CA ASP A 97 -7.80 -3.07 2.21
C ASP A 97 -8.57 -2.28 3.28
N ILE A 98 -9.61 -1.55 2.88
CA ILE A 98 -10.46 -0.82 3.81
C ILE A 98 -11.14 -1.77 4.81
N THR A 99 -11.59 -2.95 4.33
CA THR A 99 -12.19 -3.95 5.22
C THR A 99 -11.19 -4.46 6.25
N VAL A 100 -9.98 -4.82 5.82
CA VAL A 100 -8.97 -5.34 6.76
C VAL A 100 -8.48 -4.26 7.73
N LEU A 101 -8.30 -3.03 7.28
CA LEU A 101 -7.93 -1.90 8.14
C LEU A 101 -9.00 -1.63 9.19
N PHE A 102 -10.27 -1.68 8.81
CA PHE A 102 -11.39 -1.51 9.75
C PHE A 102 -11.48 -2.70 10.73
N CYS A 103 -11.48 -3.95 10.24
CA CYS A 103 -11.63 -5.11 11.10
C CYS A 103 -10.44 -5.32 12.06
N SER A 104 -9.21 -5.03 11.61
CA SER A 104 -8.01 -5.27 12.42
C SER A 104 -7.65 -4.11 13.34
N LEU A 105 -7.91 -2.86 12.92
CA LEU A 105 -7.43 -1.66 13.61
C LEU A 105 -8.54 -0.66 13.97
N GLY A 106 -9.79 -0.91 13.58
CA GLY A 106 -10.91 0.02 13.78
C GLY A 106 -10.78 1.33 12.98
N LEU A 107 -9.93 1.37 11.97
CA LEU A 107 -9.63 2.58 11.20
C LEU A 107 -10.75 2.89 10.20
N LYS A 108 -11.13 4.16 10.13
CA LYS A 108 -11.94 4.72 9.04
C LYS A 108 -11.01 5.41 8.06
N VAL A 109 -11.12 5.07 6.79
CA VAL A 109 -10.27 5.66 5.75
C VAL A 109 -11.06 6.77 5.05
N PHE A 110 -10.54 8.00 5.07
CA PHE A 110 -11.14 9.15 4.38
C PHE A 110 -10.25 9.62 3.23
N ASN A 111 -10.85 10.36 2.28
CA ASN A 111 -10.17 10.94 1.11
C ASN A 111 -9.44 9.86 0.29
N ILE A 112 -10.23 8.92 -0.26
CA ILE A 112 -9.75 7.76 -1.01
C ILE A 112 -9.82 8.06 -2.51
N PHE A 113 -8.74 7.73 -3.22
CA PHE A 113 -8.70 7.65 -4.68
C PHE A 113 -8.36 6.22 -5.11
N ASP A 114 -9.33 5.53 -5.72
CA ASP A 114 -9.14 4.16 -6.22
C ASP A 114 -8.82 4.18 -7.72
N VAL A 115 -7.57 3.80 -8.07
CA VAL A 115 -7.11 3.83 -9.47
C VAL A 115 -7.83 2.81 -10.36
N GLN A 116 -8.35 1.71 -9.80
CA GLN A 116 -9.13 0.74 -10.56
C GLN A 116 -10.49 1.34 -10.97
N ILE A 117 -11.14 2.04 -10.04
CA ILE A 117 -12.41 2.73 -10.30
C ILE A 117 -12.20 3.86 -11.30
N ALA A 118 -11.16 4.69 -11.10
CA ALA A 118 -10.82 5.77 -12.03
C ALA A 118 -10.53 5.24 -13.44
N GLU A 119 -9.77 4.17 -13.58
CA GLU A 119 -9.50 3.52 -14.87
C GLU A 119 -10.77 3.03 -15.54
N LYS A 120 -11.71 2.46 -14.79
CA LYS A 120 -13.00 2.01 -15.34
C LYS A 120 -13.79 3.17 -15.94
N PHE A 121 -13.84 4.33 -15.29
CA PHE A 121 -14.51 5.52 -15.83
C PHE A 121 -13.85 6.03 -17.11
N ILE A 122 -12.51 6.05 -17.16
CA ILE A 122 -11.77 6.57 -18.33
C ILE A 122 -11.87 5.63 -19.51
N SER A 123 -11.67 4.32 -19.30
CA SER A 123 -11.57 3.34 -20.38
C SER A 123 -12.91 2.74 -20.80
N LYS A 124 -13.97 2.98 -20.03
CA LYS A 124 -15.30 2.35 -20.20
C LYS A 124 -15.23 0.82 -20.34
N SER A 125 -14.21 0.22 -19.73
CA SER A 125 -13.94 -1.23 -19.77
C SER A 125 -14.11 -1.86 -18.39
N ASP A 126 -14.06 -3.19 -18.33
CA ASP A 126 -14.08 -3.92 -17.07
C ASP A 126 -12.90 -3.58 -16.14
N HIS A 127 -13.02 -3.98 -14.89
CA HIS A 127 -11.99 -3.78 -13.88
C HIS A 127 -10.64 -4.35 -14.35
N LYS A 128 -9.61 -3.51 -14.33
CA LYS A 128 -8.25 -3.93 -14.68
C LYS A 128 -7.44 -4.22 -13.43
N SER A 129 -6.62 -5.26 -13.50
CA SER A 129 -5.64 -5.54 -12.45
C SER A 129 -4.57 -4.46 -12.41
N TYR A 130 -3.94 -4.27 -11.24
CA TYR A 130 -2.87 -3.32 -11.01
C TYR A 130 -1.78 -3.41 -12.09
N SER A 131 -1.26 -4.61 -12.36
CA SER A 131 -0.23 -4.83 -13.39
C SER A 131 -0.65 -4.39 -14.80
N LYS A 132 -1.95 -4.51 -15.16
CA LYS A 132 -2.45 -4.01 -16.45
C LYS A 132 -2.50 -2.49 -16.50
N ILE A 133 -2.86 -1.83 -15.38
CA ILE A 133 -2.88 -0.38 -15.27
C ILE A 133 -1.45 0.17 -15.35
N VAL A 134 -0.52 -0.39 -14.58
CA VAL A 134 0.89 -0.01 -14.60
C VAL A 134 1.51 -0.21 -15.99
N LEU A 135 1.24 -1.35 -16.63
CA LEU A 135 1.71 -1.59 -18.00
C LEU A 135 1.15 -0.56 -18.98
N LYS A 136 -0.15 -0.25 -18.90
CA LYS A 136 -0.81 0.70 -19.80
C LYS A 136 -0.25 2.12 -19.68
N TYR A 137 -0.09 2.62 -18.46
CA TYR A 137 0.25 4.02 -18.22
C TYR A 137 1.75 4.28 -18.07
N LEU A 138 2.48 3.32 -17.50
CA LEU A 138 3.90 3.47 -17.19
C LEU A 138 4.81 2.65 -18.13
N ASN A 139 4.23 1.71 -18.89
CA ASN A 139 4.97 0.75 -19.72
C ASN A 139 5.96 -0.10 -18.90
N LEU A 140 5.61 -0.41 -17.65
CA LEU A 140 6.37 -1.25 -16.75
C LEU A 140 5.67 -2.60 -16.56
N ARG A 141 6.45 -3.68 -16.47
CA ARG A 141 5.95 -5.01 -16.15
C ARG A 141 6.23 -5.32 -14.69
N ILE A 142 5.19 -5.63 -13.92
CA ILE A 142 5.31 -6.05 -12.51
C ILE A 142 5.36 -7.58 -12.46
N ASN A 143 6.29 -8.10 -11.67
CA ASN A 143 6.36 -9.53 -11.38
C ASN A 143 5.29 -9.91 -10.34
N LYS A 144 4.55 -11.00 -10.60
CA LYS A 144 3.46 -11.49 -9.74
C LYS A 144 3.82 -12.77 -8.98
N SER A 145 5.10 -13.04 -8.75
CA SER A 145 5.57 -14.32 -8.20
C SER A 145 5.05 -14.65 -6.80
N GLU A 146 4.65 -13.64 -6.01
CA GLU A 146 4.32 -13.78 -4.59
C GLU A 146 2.83 -13.66 -4.26
N THR A 147 1.94 -13.54 -5.23
CA THR A 147 0.48 -13.34 -5.04
C THR A 147 -0.17 -14.36 -4.08
N ASN A 148 0.41 -15.55 -3.92
CA ASN A 148 -0.09 -16.62 -3.04
C ASN A 148 0.87 -16.94 -1.89
N SER A 149 1.84 -16.08 -1.61
CA SER A 149 2.80 -16.30 -0.52
C SER A 149 2.12 -16.17 0.86
N ASN A 150 2.74 -16.77 1.88
CA ASN A 150 2.26 -16.62 3.24
C ASN A 150 2.76 -15.31 3.84
N SER A 151 1.93 -14.26 3.79
CA SER A 151 2.24 -12.92 4.32
C SER A 151 2.42 -12.87 5.85
N LEU A 152 1.97 -13.91 6.58
CA LEU A 152 2.18 -14.01 8.04
C LEU A 152 3.56 -14.56 8.42
N ARG A 153 4.31 -15.15 7.49
CA ARG A 153 5.63 -15.72 7.78
C ARG A 153 6.66 -14.61 8.03
N ARG A 154 7.53 -14.86 9.03
CA ARG A 154 8.67 -13.97 9.34
C ARG A 154 9.96 -14.79 9.49
N PRO A 155 11.14 -14.24 9.11
CA PRO A 155 11.28 -12.95 8.41
C PRO A 155 10.69 -12.98 7.00
N LEU A 156 10.36 -11.81 6.46
CA LEU A 156 9.99 -11.66 5.05
C LEU A 156 11.19 -12.05 4.17
N THR A 157 10.93 -12.77 3.10
CA THR A 157 11.97 -13.06 2.08
C THR A 157 12.23 -11.82 1.23
N VAL A 158 13.38 -11.77 0.57
CA VAL A 158 13.72 -10.69 -0.37
C VAL A 158 12.64 -10.57 -1.46
N SER A 159 12.16 -11.70 -1.98
CA SER A 159 11.09 -11.71 -3.00
C SER A 159 9.77 -11.12 -2.47
N GLN A 160 9.40 -11.40 -1.21
CA GLN A 160 8.21 -10.80 -0.58
C GLN A 160 8.37 -9.28 -0.36
N ILE A 161 9.56 -8.83 0.02
CA ILE A 161 9.87 -7.41 0.18
C ILE A 161 9.78 -6.69 -1.17
N ASP A 162 10.39 -7.25 -2.22
CA ASP A 162 10.35 -6.69 -3.56
C ASP A 162 8.92 -6.66 -4.12
N TYR A 163 8.15 -7.73 -3.88
CA TYR A 163 6.75 -7.82 -4.29
C TYR A 163 5.92 -6.72 -3.60
N ALA A 164 5.95 -6.66 -2.27
CA ALA A 164 5.20 -5.67 -1.49
C ALA A 164 5.59 -4.22 -1.83
N ALA A 165 6.86 -3.97 -2.13
CA ALA A 165 7.32 -2.64 -2.56
C ALA A 165 6.87 -2.26 -3.98
N ASN A 166 6.53 -3.22 -4.83
CA ASN A 166 6.06 -2.97 -6.20
C ASN A 166 4.54 -2.87 -6.32
N ASP A 167 3.79 -3.26 -5.29
CA ASP A 167 2.32 -3.21 -5.30
C ASP A 167 1.77 -1.86 -4.80
N VAL A 168 2.63 -0.95 -4.31
CA VAL A 168 2.23 0.35 -3.76
C VAL A 168 2.88 1.56 -4.47
#